data_156c6b70712ac492478632029a57e742
#
_entry.id   156c6b70712ac492478632029a57e742
#
_cell.length_a   1.000
_cell.length_b   1.000
_cell.length_c   1.000
_cell.angle_alpha   90.00
_cell.angle_beta   90.00
_cell.angle_gamma   90.00
#
_symmetry.space_group_name_H-M   'P 1'
#
loop_
_entity.id
_entity.type
_entity.pdbx_description
1 polymer ?
#
loop_
_entity_poly.entity_id
_entity_poly.type
_entity_poly.pdbx_seq_one_letter_code
_entity_poly.pdbx_strand_id
1 'polypeptide(L)'
;MPTDLLRWFTLGCGAQLAVERMPGTRSTAAAVLLPVGTAGDPDGDAGEGESTVLAELILRGAGGMSSRDYSDAFDAIGAQRHGAAAVHHLSLSTLCMGDRLPEALRLLSLAILRPNLDPDGLDAVRAIALQSLAGLQDEPQHLAGVRLRQHAMPAPFNRSGYGTEAGLESLSAAGIRAAWARRARPTGTIIGVAGDAEPERIRDLLEHLLEGWTGAAEEPREARPAGRGHHLVQLDTQQTHLAIGLDAPPDGGPDSYAHRVAIRVLGGATSSRLFTEVREKRGLCYSVGASSALGRDRGLVQVYAGSTHERAPRTLECILQELERFERGITEDEFRDALVGAKAGLVMSGESSSARAAAIASQLWRLGRAMDLAESAAEFERLTLAGVNAYIARDMGAAWRGARTQVTVAPSEIK
;
A
#
# COMPACT_ATOMS: atom_id res chain seq x y z
N MET A 1 -16.57 22.52 13.33
CA MET A 1 -16.52 21.90 14.68
C MET A 1 -15.82 20.59 14.51
N PRO A 2 -14.77 20.26 15.29
CA PRO A 2 -14.23 18.91 15.24
C PRO A 2 -15.37 18.00 15.65
N THR A 3 -15.73 17.10 14.77
CA THR A 3 -16.79 16.15 15.01
C THR A 3 -16.24 15.13 16.01
N ASP A 4 -16.92 14.90 17.14
CA ASP A 4 -16.66 13.80 18.08
C ASP A 4 -16.71 12.39 17.41
N LEU A 5 -16.66 12.38 16.08
CA LEU A 5 -16.82 11.17 15.26
C LEU A 5 -15.51 10.41 15.07
N LEU A 6 -14.35 11.06 15.18
CA LEU A 6 -13.04 10.42 15.05
C LEU A 6 -12.25 10.55 16.36
N ARG A 7 -11.91 9.40 16.95
CA ARG A 7 -11.11 9.31 18.17
C ARG A 7 -9.97 8.33 17.96
N TRP A 8 -8.84 8.57 18.62
CA TRP A 8 -7.75 7.59 18.66
C TRP A 8 -7.21 7.42 20.07
N PHE A 9 -6.69 6.24 20.35
CA PHE A 9 -6.27 5.79 21.68
C PHE A 9 -4.95 5.01 21.57
N THR A 10 -4.18 5.00 22.62
CA THR A 10 -3.15 4.00 22.84
C THR A 10 -3.71 2.99 23.84
N LEU A 11 -3.83 1.73 23.41
CA LEU A 11 -4.34 0.65 24.26
C LEU A 11 -3.30 0.26 25.33
N GLY A 12 -3.73 -0.34 26.43
CA GLY A 12 -2.86 -0.77 27.52
C GLY A 12 -1.75 -1.73 27.11
N CYS A 13 -1.96 -2.52 26.04
CA CYS A 13 -0.92 -3.37 25.45
C CYS A 13 0.11 -2.58 24.62
N GLY A 14 -0.13 -1.32 24.27
CA GLY A 14 0.72 -0.45 23.43
C GLY A 14 0.33 -0.37 21.96
N ALA A 15 -0.71 -1.07 21.52
CA ALA A 15 -1.26 -0.91 20.17
C ALA A 15 -2.01 0.43 20.05
N GLN A 16 -2.00 1.02 18.85
CA GLN A 16 -2.73 2.24 18.56
C GLN A 16 -4.07 1.92 17.90
N LEU A 17 -5.13 2.62 18.33
CA LEU A 17 -6.48 2.46 17.81
C LEU A 17 -7.01 3.80 17.31
N ALA A 18 -7.53 3.84 16.08
CA ALA A 18 -8.36 4.93 15.59
C ALA A 18 -9.77 4.41 15.29
N VAL A 19 -10.79 5.12 15.75
CA VAL A 19 -12.20 4.77 15.50
C VAL A 19 -12.89 5.97 14.89
N GLU A 20 -13.48 5.77 13.71
CA GLU A 20 -14.32 6.76 13.04
C GLU A 20 -15.78 6.29 13.05
N ARG A 21 -16.59 7.02 13.79
CA ARG A 21 -18.02 6.78 13.78
C ARG A 21 -18.64 7.34 12.50
N MET A 22 -19.35 6.48 11.77
CA MET A 22 -20.07 6.82 10.53
C MET A 22 -21.58 6.62 10.74
N PRO A 23 -22.29 7.62 11.27
CA PRO A 23 -23.70 7.48 11.61
C PRO A 23 -24.56 7.09 10.41
N GLY A 24 -25.44 6.11 10.60
CA GLY A 24 -26.36 5.64 9.56
C GLY A 24 -25.78 4.61 8.59
N THR A 25 -24.47 4.30 8.68
CA THR A 25 -23.94 3.15 7.92
C THR A 25 -24.30 1.83 8.60
N ARG A 26 -24.73 0.84 7.80
CA ARG A 26 -25.05 -0.48 8.33
C ARG A 26 -23.84 -1.41 8.43
N SER A 27 -22.83 -1.17 7.60
CA SER A 27 -21.58 -1.95 7.61
C SER A 27 -20.56 -1.29 8.53
N THR A 28 -19.74 -2.12 9.16
CA THR A 28 -18.58 -1.69 9.95
C THR A 28 -17.38 -2.49 9.55
N ALA A 29 -16.24 -1.85 9.45
CA ALA A 29 -14.99 -2.47 9.08
C ALA A 29 -13.90 -2.22 10.12
N ALA A 30 -12.97 -3.16 10.21
CA ALA A 30 -11.72 -2.99 10.93
C ALA A 30 -10.55 -3.31 10.00
N ALA A 31 -9.48 -2.53 10.13
CA ALA A 31 -8.19 -2.74 9.48
C ALA A 31 -7.09 -2.75 10.55
N VAL A 32 -6.32 -3.82 10.59
CA VAL A 32 -5.20 -4.00 11.52
C VAL A 32 -3.91 -4.02 10.73
N LEU A 33 -2.97 -3.14 11.05
CA LEU A 33 -1.63 -3.08 10.51
C LEU A 33 -0.67 -3.68 11.54
N LEU A 34 -0.22 -4.91 11.32
CA LEU A 34 0.75 -5.60 12.17
C LEU A 34 2.17 -5.32 11.68
N PRO A 35 3.16 -5.11 12.53
CA PRO A 35 4.55 -4.83 12.14
C PRO A 35 5.28 -6.08 11.60
N VAL A 36 4.63 -6.82 10.72
CA VAL A 36 5.07 -8.07 10.08
C VAL A 36 5.16 -7.87 8.56
N GLY A 37 5.74 -6.74 8.13
CA GLY A 37 5.88 -6.42 6.71
C GLY A 37 7.12 -7.04 6.08
N THR A 38 7.16 -7.09 4.73
CA THR A 38 8.24 -7.74 3.97
C THR A 38 9.63 -7.13 4.24
N ALA A 39 9.70 -5.86 4.65
CA ALA A 39 10.97 -5.25 5.05
C ALA A 39 11.61 -5.93 6.29
N GLY A 40 10.84 -6.65 7.09
CA GLY A 40 11.34 -7.41 8.24
C GLY A 40 11.66 -8.88 7.94
N ASP A 41 11.46 -9.36 6.71
CA ASP A 41 11.82 -10.72 6.33
C ASP A 41 13.35 -10.90 6.35
N PRO A 42 13.87 -12.12 6.51
CA PRO A 42 15.30 -12.40 6.34
C PRO A 42 15.79 -11.98 4.95
N ASP A 43 17.10 -11.69 4.82
CA ASP A 43 17.70 -11.29 3.55
C ASP A 43 17.80 -12.45 2.54
N GLY A 44 17.39 -12.17 1.30
CA GLY A 44 17.59 -13.05 0.15
C GLY A 44 17.05 -14.47 0.34
N ASP A 45 17.89 -15.47 0.04
CA ASP A 45 17.51 -16.90 0.06
C ASP A 45 17.21 -17.45 1.47
N ALA A 46 17.47 -16.67 2.51
CA ALA A 46 17.25 -17.09 3.90
C ALA A 46 15.80 -16.96 4.37
N GLY A 47 14.87 -16.52 3.54
CA GLY A 47 13.45 -16.44 3.92
C GLY A 47 12.69 -15.20 3.42
N GLU A 48 13.13 -14.55 2.35
CA GLU A 48 12.33 -13.49 1.71
C GLU A 48 11.02 -14.10 1.17
N GLY A 49 9.89 -13.63 1.73
CA GLY A 49 8.56 -14.19 1.51
C GLY A 49 7.90 -14.71 2.81
N GLU A 50 8.60 -14.64 3.95
CA GLU A 50 8.06 -14.99 5.26
C GLU A 50 6.75 -14.25 5.57
N SER A 51 6.71 -12.93 5.36
CA SER A 51 5.52 -12.12 5.61
C SER A 51 4.37 -12.47 4.65
N THR A 52 4.67 -12.84 3.41
CA THR A 52 3.69 -13.24 2.41
C THR A 52 2.98 -14.52 2.82
N VAL A 53 3.76 -15.51 3.25
CA VAL A 53 3.22 -16.78 3.76
C VAL A 53 2.46 -16.57 5.07
N LEU A 54 2.95 -15.74 5.98
CA LEU A 54 2.26 -15.41 7.23
C LEU A 54 0.90 -14.77 6.99
N ALA A 55 0.78 -13.85 6.04
CA ALA A 55 -0.48 -13.14 5.76
C ALA A 55 -1.63 -14.08 5.40
N GLU A 56 -1.32 -15.17 4.72
CA GLU A 56 -2.30 -16.19 4.34
C GLU A 56 -2.48 -17.23 5.47
N LEU A 57 -1.38 -17.67 6.09
CA LEU A 57 -1.39 -18.79 7.03
C LEU A 57 -2.11 -18.46 8.34
N ILE A 58 -2.02 -17.21 8.84
CA ILE A 58 -2.70 -16.81 10.09
C ILE A 58 -4.23 -16.82 9.97
N LEU A 59 -4.77 -16.80 8.76
CA LEU A 59 -6.21 -16.90 8.50
C LEU A 59 -6.69 -18.34 8.29
N ARG A 60 -5.78 -19.33 8.38
CA ARG A 60 -6.08 -20.77 8.21
C ARG A 60 -6.29 -21.50 9.53
N GLY A 61 -6.85 -20.81 10.53
CA GLY A 61 -7.20 -21.38 11.82
C GLY A 61 -6.53 -20.68 12.98
N ALA A 62 -7.25 -20.48 14.06
CA ALA A 62 -6.79 -19.79 15.24
C ALA A 62 -7.53 -20.24 16.51
N GLY A 63 -6.87 -20.14 17.65
CA GLY A 63 -7.45 -20.48 18.95
C GLY A 63 -7.86 -21.95 19.08
N GLY A 64 -7.24 -22.85 18.33
CA GLY A 64 -7.57 -24.27 18.28
C GLY A 64 -8.66 -24.65 17.29
N MET A 65 -9.29 -23.68 16.60
CA MET A 65 -10.22 -23.94 15.51
C MET A 65 -9.45 -24.38 14.27
N SER A 66 -9.92 -25.43 13.58
CA SER A 66 -9.39 -25.80 12.26
C SER A 66 -9.60 -24.67 11.24
N SER A 67 -8.93 -24.78 10.09
CA SER A 67 -9.13 -23.81 8.98
C SER A 67 -10.59 -23.70 8.56
N ARG A 68 -11.28 -24.84 8.54
CA ARG A 68 -12.71 -24.90 8.21
C ARG A 68 -13.56 -24.24 9.30
N ASP A 69 -13.40 -24.63 10.57
CA ASP A 69 -14.19 -24.09 11.66
C ASP A 69 -14.00 -22.58 11.81
N TYR A 70 -12.77 -22.10 11.56
CA TYR A 70 -12.44 -20.68 11.59
C TYR A 70 -13.12 -19.91 10.43
N SER A 71 -13.17 -20.51 9.22
CA SER A 71 -13.93 -19.96 8.10
C SER A 71 -15.42 -19.94 8.39
N ASP A 72 -15.98 -21.07 8.85
CA ASP A 72 -17.39 -21.19 9.17
C ASP A 72 -17.82 -20.19 10.26
N ALA A 73 -16.92 -19.85 11.21
CA ALA A 73 -17.17 -18.84 12.23
C ALA A 73 -17.33 -17.42 11.65
N PHE A 74 -16.54 -17.04 10.64
CA PHE A 74 -16.73 -15.77 9.91
C PHE A 74 -17.98 -15.77 9.05
N ASP A 75 -18.25 -16.88 8.37
CA ASP A 75 -19.42 -17.03 7.51
C ASP A 75 -20.72 -16.97 8.33
N ALA A 76 -20.75 -17.57 9.52
CA ALA A 76 -21.88 -17.55 10.44
C ALA A 76 -22.31 -16.14 10.89
N ILE A 77 -21.37 -15.18 10.90
CA ILE A 77 -21.66 -13.78 11.23
C ILE A 77 -21.73 -12.88 9.97
N GLY A 78 -21.60 -13.47 8.76
CA GLY A 78 -21.59 -12.74 7.50
C GLY A 78 -20.42 -11.75 7.37
N ALA A 79 -19.28 -12.06 7.99
CA ALA A 79 -18.11 -11.20 7.97
C ALA A 79 -17.14 -11.65 6.88
N GLN A 80 -16.67 -10.70 6.08
CA GLN A 80 -15.56 -10.90 5.17
C GLN A 80 -14.25 -10.70 5.93
N ARG A 81 -13.19 -11.41 5.52
CA ARG A 81 -11.84 -11.20 6.03
C ARG A 81 -10.83 -11.22 4.92
N HIS A 82 -9.76 -10.48 5.09
CA HIS A 82 -8.65 -10.44 4.13
C HIS A 82 -7.33 -10.23 4.86
N GLY A 83 -6.25 -10.85 4.35
CA GLY A 83 -4.88 -10.65 4.80
C GLY A 83 -3.97 -10.34 3.62
N ALA A 84 -3.03 -9.42 3.80
CA ALA A 84 -2.04 -9.10 2.77
C ALA A 84 -0.73 -8.61 3.40
N ALA A 85 0.40 -9.05 2.86
CA ALA A 85 1.70 -8.51 3.22
C ALA A 85 2.01 -7.26 2.40
N ALA A 86 2.43 -6.19 3.09
CA ALA A 86 2.99 -4.99 2.50
C ALA A 86 4.40 -4.75 3.05
N VAL A 87 5.07 -3.71 2.57
CA VAL A 87 6.48 -3.46 2.94
C VAL A 87 6.67 -3.30 4.46
N HIS A 88 5.83 -2.51 5.10
CA HIS A 88 5.97 -2.21 6.54
C HIS A 88 5.10 -3.08 7.44
N HIS A 89 3.96 -3.54 6.94
CA HIS A 89 2.96 -4.22 7.74
C HIS A 89 2.37 -5.42 6.99
N LEU A 90 1.93 -6.39 7.78
CA LEU A 90 0.91 -7.33 7.38
C LEU A 90 -0.43 -6.70 7.77
N SER A 91 -1.31 -6.52 6.79
CA SER A 91 -2.65 -5.98 7.01
C SER A 91 -3.65 -7.11 7.18
N LEU A 92 -4.48 -7.02 8.21
CA LEU A 92 -5.69 -7.82 8.35
C LEU A 92 -6.88 -6.89 8.29
N SER A 93 -7.94 -7.31 7.63
CA SER A 93 -9.18 -6.54 7.59
C SER A 93 -10.41 -7.43 7.72
N THR A 94 -11.47 -6.84 8.25
CA THR A 94 -12.80 -7.44 8.24
C THR A 94 -13.87 -6.41 7.91
N LEU A 95 -14.92 -6.87 7.25
CA LEU A 95 -16.13 -6.11 6.95
C LEU A 95 -17.34 -6.93 7.34
N CYS A 96 -18.23 -6.36 8.12
CA CYS A 96 -19.44 -7.05 8.60
C CYS A 96 -20.58 -6.05 8.84
N MET A 97 -21.75 -6.56 9.22
CA MET A 97 -22.82 -5.73 9.78
C MET A 97 -22.40 -5.19 11.14
N GLY A 98 -22.84 -3.97 11.49
CA GLY A 98 -22.37 -3.28 12.69
C GLY A 98 -22.57 -4.04 14.00
N ASP A 99 -23.68 -4.78 14.15
CA ASP A 99 -23.97 -5.63 15.30
C ASP A 99 -23.06 -6.87 15.43
N ARG A 100 -22.34 -7.22 14.35
CA ARG A 100 -21.42 -8.36 14.28
C ARG A 100 -19.95 -7.98 14.51
N LEU A 101 -19.65 -6.70 14.58
CA LEU A 101 -18.27 -6.23 14.75
C LEU A 101 -17.57 -6.81 15.99
N PRO A 102 -18.22 -6.90 17.17
CA PRO A 102 -17.56 -7.46 18.37
C PRO A 102 -17.07 -8.90 18.14
N GLU A 103 -17.88 -9.73 17.48
CA GLU A 103 -17.52 -11.11 17.18
C GLU A 103 -16.42 -11.17 16.09
N ALA A 104 -16.48 -10.33 15.05
CA ALA A 104 -15.44 -10.24 14.03
C ALA A 104 -14.09 -9.81 14.64
N LEU A 105 -14.09 -8.83 15.56
CA LEU A 105 -12.87 -8.41 16.28
C LEU A 105 -12.33 -9.53 17.18
N ARG A 106 -13.20 -10.29 17.84
CA ARG A 106 -12.79 -11.46 18.61
C ARG A 106 -12.09 -12.50 17.74
N LEU A 107 -12.63 -12.81 16.57
CA LEU A 107 -12.02 -13.75 15.64
C LEU A 107 -10.67 -13.25 15.09
N LEU A 108 -10.57 -11.96 14.72
CA LEU A 108 -9.29 -11.36 14.32
C LEU A 108 -8.27 -11.39 15.46
N SER A 109 -8.68 -11.08 16.67
CA SER A 109 -7.79 -11.12 17.85
C SER A 109 -7.25 -12.54 18.10
N LEU A 110 -8.06 -13.58 17.87
CA LEU A 110 -7.59 -14.96 17.92
C LEU A 110 -6.50 -15.24 16.87
N ALA A 111 -6.67 -14.76 15.61
CA ALA A 111 -5.64 -14.91 14.58
C ALA A 111 -4.34 -14.18 14.93
N ILE A 112 -4.44 -13.06 15.63
CA ILE A 112 -3.25 -12.29 16.06
C ILE A 112 -2.56 -12.97 17.25
N LEU A 113 -3.30 -13.35 18.27
CA LEU A 113 -2.75 -13.81 19.53
C LEU A 113 -2.43 -15.31 19.54
N ARG A 114 -3.21 -16.12 18.84
CA ARG A 114 -3.15 -17.59 18.86
C ARG A 114 -3.41 -18.20 17.47
N PRO A 115 -2.68 -17.78 16.41
CA PRO A 115 -2.78 -18.44 15.12
C PRO A 115 -2.25 -19.88 15.26
N ASN A 116 -2.87 -20.84 14.55
CA ASN A 116 -2.43 -22.23 14.64
C ASN A 116 -1.06 -22.44 13.98
N LEU A 117 -0.79 -21.79 12.85
CA LEU A 117 0.45 -21.91 12.05
C LEU A 117 0.82 -23.39 11.79
N ASP A 118 -0.15 -24.15 11.30
CA ASP A 118 -0.02 -25.59 11.09
C ASP A 118 1.00 -25.92 9.98
N PRO A 119 1.86 -26.95 10.16
CA PRO A 119 2.81 -27.36 9.13
C PRO A 119 2.16 -27.73 7.79
N ASP A 120 1.05 -28.49 7.83
CA ASP A 120 0.32 -28.89 6.62
C ASP A 120 -0.25 -27.68 5.86
N GLY A 121 -0.69 -26.63 6.61
CA GLY A 121 -1.10 -25.36 6.05
C GLY A 121 0.05 -24.60 5.38
N LEU A 122 1.25 -24.69 5.92
CA LEU A 122 2.43 -24.04 5.38
C LEU A 122 2.79 -24.54 3.98
N ASP A 123 2.75 -25.85 3.73
CA ASP A 123 3.10 -26.41 2.42
C ASP A 123 2.10 -25.96 1.34
N ALA A 124 0.81 -25.93 1.68
CA ALA A 124 -0.21 -25.45 0.77
C ALA A 124 -0.05 -23.93 0.46
N VAL A 125 0.23 -23.11 1.48
CA VAL A 125 0.43 -21.65 1.29
C VAL A 125 1.71 -21.36 0.53
N ARG A 126 2.80 -22.12 0.81
CA ARG A 126 4.05 -22.01 0.05
C ARG A 126 3.83 -22.31 -1.43
N ALA A 127 3.08 -23.36 -1.77
CA ALA A 127 2.77 -23.69 -3.15
C ALA A 127 1.99 -22.57 -3.86
N ILE A 128 1.03 -21.96 -3.19
CA ILE A 128 0.28 -20.80 -3.70
C ILE A 128 1.21 -19.58 -3.91
N ALA A 129 2.11 -19.31 -2.96
CA ALA A 129 3.07 -18.21 -3.06
C ALA A 129 4.05 -18.40 -4.23
N LEU A 130 4.59 -19.61 -4.41
CA LEU A 130 5.46 -19.98 -5.54
C LEU A 130 4.70 -19.85 -6.88
N GLN A 131 3.46 -20.30 -6.94
CA GLN A 131 2.62 -20.12 -8.13
C GLN A 131 2.37 -18.65 -8.43
N SER A 132 2.09 -17.83 -7.43
CA SER A 132 1.89 -16.39 -7.58
C SER A 132 3.16 -15.68 -8.05
N LEU A 133 4.33 -16.08 -7.53
CA LEU A 133 5.63 -15.58 -7.98
C LEU A 133 5.92 -15.95 -9.43
N ALA A 134 5.66 -17.20 -9.82
CA ALA A 134 5.81 -17.65 -11.21
C ALA A 134 4.84 -16.92 -12.15
N GLY A 135 3.59 -16.71 -11.73
CA GLY A 135 2.57 -15.99 -12.48
C GLY A 135 2.90 -14.53 -12.81
N LEU A 136 3.86 -13.91 -12.09
CA LEU A 136 4.33 -12.57 -12.44
C LEU A 136 4.91 -12.48 -13.87
N GLN A 137 5.41 -13.58 -14.43
CA GLN A 137 5.91 -13.62 -15.81
C GLN A 137 4.79 -13.45 -16.83
N ASP A 138 3.56 -13.83 -16.48
CA ASP A 138 2.38 -13.70 -17.31
C ASP A 138 1.71 -12.31 -17.20
N GLU A 139 2.20 -11.48 -16.26
CA GLU A 139 1.71 -10.12 -15.99
C GLU A 139 2.81 -9.07 -16.16
N PRO A 140 3.31 -8.81 -17.39
CA PRO A 140 4.50 -7.97 -17.61
C PRO A 140 4.35 -6.53 -17.10
N GLN A 141 3.13 -5.98 -17.09
CA GLN A 141 2.85 -4.67 -16.49
C GLN A 141 3.12 -4.68 -14.98
N HIS A 142 2.63 -5.71 -14.31
CA HIS A 142 2.81 -5.87 -12.87
C HIS A 142 4.28 -6.14 -12.53
N LEU A 143 4.92 -7.03 -13.30
CA LEU A 143 6.35 -7.32 -13.20
C LEU A 143 7.21 -6.04 -13.32
N ALA A 144 6.89 -5.16 -14.28
CA ALA A 144 7.59 -3.88 -14.42
C ALA A 144 7.51 -3.02 -13.15
N GLY A 145 6.34 -2.96 -12.50
CA GLY A 145 6.14 -2.24 -11.24
C GLY A 145 6.91 -2.85 -10.07
N VAL A 146 6.90 -4.19 -9.94
CA VAL A 146 7.66 -4.93 -8.92
C VAL A 146 9.16 -4.68 -9.09
N ARG A 147 9.69 -4.84 -10.30
CA ARG A 147 11.11 -4.59 -10.62
C ARG A 147 11.49 -3.12 -10.42
N LEU A 148 10.59 -2.20 -10.78
CA LEU A 148 10.82 -0.78 -10.51
C LEU A 148 11.03 -0.51 -9.02
N ARG A 149 10.15 -1.01 -8.16
CA ARG A 149 10.29 -0.87 -6.71
C ARG A 149 11.59 -1.47 -6.20
N GLN A 150 11.96 -2.67 -6.68
CA GLN A 150 13.19 -3.36 -6.29
C GLN A 150 14.45 -2.53 -6.54
N HIS A 151 14.47 -1.74 -7.61
CA HIS A 151 15.61 -0.91 -7.98
C HIS A 151 15.49 0.55 -7.48
N ALA A 152 14.28 1.09 -7.35
CA ALA A 152 14.06 2.48 -6.95
C ALA A 152 14.09 2.70 -5.44
N MET A 153 13.80 1.65 -4.63
CA MET A 153 13.76 1.76 -3.18
C MET A 153 15.02 1.17 -2.54
N PRO A 154 15.48 1.71 -1.40
CA PRO A 154 16.59 1.11 -0.66
C PRO A 154 16.17 -0.19 0.01
N ALA A 155 17.12 -1.12 0.19
CA ALA A 155 16.85 -2.34 0.97
C ALA A 155 16.72 -1.99 2.47
N PRO A 156 15.83 -2.67 3.22
CA PRO A 156 14.93 -3.75 2.82
C PRO A 156 13.56 -3.29 2.28
N PHE A 157 13.32 -1.99 2.10
CA PHE A 157 12.04 -1.43 1.67
C PHE A 157 11.75 -1.66 0.18
N ASN A 158 12.70 -2.21 -0.55
CA ASN A 158 12.60 -2.61 -1.95
C ASN A 158 11.99 -4.02 -2.16
N ARG A 159 11.77 -4.80 -1.09
CA ARG A 159 11.23 -6.15 -1.19
C ARG A 159 9.81 -6.17 -1.72
N SER A 160 9.52 -7.16 -2.54
CA SER A 160 8.18 -7.37 -3.07
C SER A 160 7.31 -8.17 -2.08
N GLY A 161 5.99 -8.13 -2.27
CA GLY A 161 5.06 -9.01 -1.57
C GLY A 161 5.03 -10.45 -2.10
N TYR A 162 5.96 -10.82 -3.00
CA TYR A 162 6.01 -12.16 -3.61
C TYR A 162 7.10 -13.05 -3.00
N GLY A 163 8.10 -12.47 -2.34
CA GLY A 163 9.28 -13.20 -1.91
C GLY A 163 10.23 -13.57 -3.06
N THR A 164 11.13 -14.51 -2.78
CA THR A 164 11.97 -15.19 -3.77
C THR A 164 11.70 -16.68 -3.75
N GLU A 165 12.00 -17.41 -4.84
CA GLU A 165 11.81 -18.86 -4.91
C GLU A 165 12.58 -19.58 -3.80
N ALA A 166 13.88 -19.33 -3.69
CA ALA A 166 14.72 -19.91 -2.65
C ALA A 166 14.29 -19.50 -1.23
N GLY A 167 13.88 -18.23 -1.04
CA GLY A 167 13.37 -17.74 0.24
C GLY A 167 12.11 -18.49 0.67
N LEU A 168 11.14 -18.63 -0.24
CA LEU A 168 9.89 -19.36 0.02
C LEU A 168 10.15 -20.85 0.32
N GLU A 169 11.06 -21.50 -0.43
CA GLU A 169 11.42 -22.91 -0.23
C GLU A 169 12.13 -23.14 1.11
N SER A 170 12.90 -22.16 1.58
CA SER A 170 13.64 -22.26 2.86
C SER A 170 12.74 -22.19 4.10
N LEU A 171 11.48 -21.73 3.97
CA LEU A 171 10.59 -21.54 5.11
C LEU A 171 10.23 -22.86 5.79
N SER A 172 10.34 -22.87 7.11
CA SER A 172 9.93 -24.00 7.95
C SER A 172 8.85 -23.58 8.95
N ALA A 173 8.03 -24.52 9.39
CA ALA A 173 6.98 -24.26 10.37
C ALA A 173 7.54 -23.73 11.70
N ALA A 174 8.73 -24.16 12.12
CA ALA A 174 9.40 -23.62 13.30
C ALA A 174 9.84 -22.16 13.07
N GLY A 175 10.41 -21.86 11.89
CA GLY A 175 10.82 -20.52 11.49
C GLY A 175 9.62 -19.55 11.44
N ILE A 176 8.53 -19.96 10.81
CA ILE A 176 7.28 -19.18 10.71
C ILE A 176 6.70 -18.87 12.11
N ARG A 177 6.66 -19.85 13.02
CA ARG A 177 6.21 -19.61 14.42
C ARG A 177 7.15 -18.65 15.16
N ALA A 178 8.46 -18.82 15.00
CA ALA A 178 9.45 -17.92 15.61
C ALA A 178 9.34 -16.48 15.06
N ALA A 179 9.14 -16.33 13.75
CA ALA A 179 8.96 -15.05 13.09
C ALA A 179 7.69 -14.34 13.61
N TRP A 180 6.56 -15.05 13.68
CA TRP A 180 5.34 -14.52 14.25
C TRP A 180 5.53 -14.06 15.70
N ALA A 181 6.09 -14.93 16.54
CA ALA A 181 6.35 -14.62 17.95
C ALA A 181 7.30 -13.43 18.15
N ARG A 182 8.24 -13.18 17.25
CA ARG A 182 9.17 -12.06 17.29
C ARG A 182 8.53 -10.77 16.81
N ARG A 183 7.74 -10.82 15.73
CA ARG A 183 7.31 -9.64 14.96
C ARG A 183 5.87 -9.19 15.24
N ALA A 184 4.94 -10.12 15.48
CA ALA A 184 3.56 -9.79 15.81
C ALA A 184 3.46 -9.25 17.25
N ARG A 185 3.74 -7.97 17.40
CA ARG A 185 3.81 -7.28 18.69
C ARG A 185 2.83 -6.10 18.76
N PRO A 186 2.29 -5.79 19.94
CA PRO A 186 1.33 -4.69 20.07
C PRO A 186 1.96 -3.32 19.78
N THR A 187 3.16 -3.04 20.28
CA THR A 187 3.85 -1.80 19.93
C THR A 187 4.29 -1.86 18.45
N GLY A 188 3.80 -0.92 17.65
CA GLY A 188 3.91 -0.92 16.20
C GLY A 188 2.67 -1.44 15.48
N THR A 189 1.70 -2.03 16.21
CA THR A 189 0.39 -2.41 15.66
C THR A 189 -0.56 -1.22 15.69
N ILE A 190 -1.30 -1.04 14.59
CA ILE A 190 -2.30 0.01 14.44
C ILE A 190 -3.61 -0.59 14.00
N ILE A 191 -4.69 -0.20 14.65
CA ILE A 191 -6.05 -0.67 14.39
C ILE A 191 -6.88 0.53 13.96
N GLY A 192 -7.54 0.44 12.81
CA GLY A 192 -8.54 1.39 12.35
C GLY A 192 -9.91 0.73 12.33
N VAL A 193 -10.92 1.36 12.89
CA VAL A 193 -12.31 0.91 12.84
C VAL A 193 -13.17 2.02 12.29
N ALA A 194 -14.04 1.71 11.35
CA ALA A 194 -14.97 2.68 10.79
C ALA A 194 -16.36 2.07 10.57
N GLY A 195 -17.40 2.81 10.96
CA GLY A 195 -18.79 2.40 10.92
C GLY A 195 -19.62 3.03 12.02
N ASP A 196 -20.89 2.67 12.17
CA ASP A 196 -21.72 3.22 13.26
C ASP A 196 -21.40 2.51 14.60
N ALA A 197 -20.20 2.77 15.11
CA ALA A 197 -19.67 2.17 16.34
C ALA A 197 -19.15 3.27 17.30
N GLU A 198 -19.48 3.13 18.58
CA GLU A 198 -19.03 4.06 19.62
C GLU A 198 -17.54 3.86 19.92
N PRO A 199 -16.68 4.88 19.81
CA PRO A 199 -15.25 4.76 19.96
C PRO A 199 -14.80 4.14 21.29
N GLU A 200 -15.40 4.55 22.41
CA GLU A 200 -15.05 4.07 23.75
C GLU A 200 -15.40 2.59 23.91
N ARG A 201 -16.54 2.15 23.36
CA ARG A 201 -16.92 0.72 23.40
C ARG A 201 -15.96 -0.15 22.63
N ILE A 202 -15.48 0.32 21.46
CA ILE A 202 -14.48 -0.41 20.68
C ILE A 202 -13.15 -0.47 21.42
N ARG A 203 -12.73 0.64 22.04
CA ARG A 203 -11.53 0.67 22.89
C ARG A 203 -11.63 -0.37 23.99
N ASP A 204 -12.70 -0.34 24.78
CA ASP A 204 -12.87 -1.21 25.94
C ASP A 204 -12.93 -2.70 25.53
N LEU A 205 -13.57 -3.00 24.41
CA LEU A 205 -13.58 -4.34 23.83
C LEU A 205 -12.17 -4.80 23.44
N LEU A 206 -11.40 -3.97 22.74
CA LEU A 206 -10.04 -4.32 22.29
C LEU A 206 -9.06 -4.39 23.48
N GLU A 207 -9.22 -3.57 24.51
CA GLU A 207 -8.46 -3.69 25.76
C GLU A 207 -8.63 -5.08 26.37
N HIS A 208 -9.87 -5.58 26.42
CA HIS A 208 -10.16 -6.92 26.93
C HIS A 208 -9.64 -8.03 25.99
N LEU A 209 -9.87 -7.91 24.66
CA LEU A 209 -9.48 -8.94 23.71
C LEU A 209 -7.97 -9.10 23.56
N LEU A 210 -7.21 -8.01 23.76
CA LEU A 210 -5.75 -7.95 23.62
C LEU A 210 -5.02 -7.94 24.96
N GLU A 211 -5.73 -8.27 26.05
CA GLU A 211 -5.14 -8.34 27.38
C GLU A 211 -3.97 -9.35 27.43
N GLY A 212 -2.88 -8.95 28.05
CA GLY A 212 -1.67 -9.77 28.17
C GLY A 212 -0.80 -9.83 26.90
N TRP A 213 -1.21 -9.21 25.80
CA TRP A 213 -0.35 -9.07 24.62
C TRP A 213 0.70 -7.99 24.86
N THR A 214 1.99 -8.34 24.78
CA THR A 214 3.09 -7.46 25.19
C THR A 214 4.25 -7.48 24.20
N GLY A 215 5.12 -6.48 24.32
CA GLY A 215 6.36 -6.36 23.56
C GLY A 215 6.29 -5.34 22.43
N ALA A 216 7.46 -5.05 21.87
CA ALA A 216 7.63 -4.12 20.75
C ALA A 216 8.29 -4.85 19.59
N ALA A 217 7.83 -4.55 18.37
CA ALA A 217 8.49 -5.02 17.17
C ALA A 217 9.72 -4.15 16.88
N GLU A 218 10.73 -4.77 16.30
CA GLU A 218 11.88 -4.05 15.78
C GLU A 218 11.50 -3.39 14.44
N GLU A 219 11.77 -2.08 14.31
CA GLU A 219 11.56 -1.37 13.05
C GLU A 219 12.70 -1.67 12.06
N PRO A 220 12.37 -2.11 10.82
CA PRO A 220 13.36 -2.28 9.77
C PRO A 220 14.09 -0.97 9.46
N ARG A 221 15.42 -1.05 9.28
CA ARG A 221 16.27 0.09 8.94
C ARG A 221 16.86 -0.07 7.55
N GLU A 222 17.14 1.06 6.90
CA GLU A 222 17.84 1.07 5.62
C GLU A 222 19.22 0.40 5.77
N ALA A 223 19.44 -0.64 4.97
CA ALA A 223 20.68 -1.42 5.00
C ALA A 223 21.57 -1.14 3.77
N ARG A 224 20.96 -0.91 2.61
CA ARG A 224 21.65 -0.66 1.34
C ARG A 224 20.88 0.38 0.52
N PRO A 225 21.57 1.29 -0.20
CA PRO A 225 20.92 2.28 -1.05
C PRO A 225 20.18 1.62 -2.23
N ALA A 226 19.29 2.37 -2.87
CA ALA A 226 18.59 1.96 -4.07
C ALA A 226 19.57 1.69 -5.23
N GLY A 227 19.33 0.64 -6.00
CA GLY A 227 20.11 0.27 -7.19
C GLY A 227 19.62 0.98 -8.45
N ARG A 228 19.59 2.31 -8.43
CA ARG A 228 19.03 3.15 -9.50
C ARG A 228 19.69 2.93 -10.85
N GLY A 229 19.07 3.40 -11.90
CA GLY A 229 19.58 3.32 -13.26
C GLY A 229 18.57 2.71 -14.23
N HIS A 230 19.07 2.20 -15.36
CA HIS A 230 18.26 1.51 -16.36
C HIS A 230 18.43 -0.01 -16.24
N HIS A 231 17.31 -0.71 -16.13
CA HIS A 231 17.25 -2.17 -15.98
C HIS A 231 16.35 -2.77 -17.05
N LEU A 232 16.89 -3.74 -17.79
CA LEU A 232 16.13 -4.52 -18.74
C LEU A 232 15.71 -5.86 -18.09
N VAL A 233 14.44 -6.16 -18.16
CA VAL A 233 13.89 -7.49 -17.89
C VAL A 233 13.53 -8.10 -19.23
N GLN A 234 14.35 -9.03 -19.69
CA GLN A 234 14.09 -9.72 -20.94
C GLN A 234 12.94 -10.71 -20.77
N LEU A 235 11.86 -10.49 -21.50
CA LEU A 235 10.67 -11.33 -21.46
C LEU A 235 10.04 -11.33 -22.86
N ASP A 236 9.68 -12.51 -23.36
CA ASP A 236 8.95 -12.65 -24.63
C ASP A 236 7.50 -12.18 -24.42
N THR A 237 7.22 -10.95 -24.84
CA THR A 237 5.93 -10.30 -24.68
C THR A 237 5.57 -9.47 -25.91
N GLN A 238 4.27 -9.38 -26.20
CA GLN A 238 3.74 -8.62 -27.34
C GLN A 238 3.89 -7.10 -27.18
N GLN A 239 4.04 -6.62 -25.96
CA GLN A 239 4.20 -5.20 -25.63
C GLN A 239 5.51 -4.97 -24.89
N THR A 240 6.06 -3.79 -25.06
CA THR A 240 7.14 -3.28 -24.20
C THR A 240 6.52 -2.46 -23.09
N HIS A 241 6.88 -2.79 -21.85
CA HIS A 241 6.42 -2.11 -20.66
C HIS A 241 7.54 -1.24 -20.11
N LEU A 242 7.27 0.06 -20.04
CA LEU A 242 8.18 1.08 -19.54
C LEU A 242 7.69 1.51 -18.14
N ALA A 243 8.55 1.40 -17.15
CA ALA A 243 8.28 1.89 -15.81
C ALA A 243 9.41 2.83 -15.36
N ILE A 244 9.07 4.05 -14.94
CA ILE A 244 10.01 5.07 -14.48
C ILE A 244 9.69 5.40 -13.04
N GLY A 245 10.67 5.25 -12.14
CA GLY A 245 10.61 5.59 -10.73
C GLY A 245 11.28 6.93 -10.44
N LEU A 246 10.58 7.78 -9.72
CA LEU A 246 11.03 9.09 -9.29
C LEU A 246 10.74 9.24 -7.79
N ASP A 247 11.58 9.99 -7.09
CA ASP A 247 11.36 10.23 -5.67
C ASP A 247 10.11 11.08 -5.44
N ALA A 248 9.41 10.78 -4.36
CA ALA A 248 8.28 11.55 -3.86
C ALA A 248 8.51 11.93 -2.39
N PRO A 249 7.90 13.01 -1.91
CA PRO A 249 8.00 13.42 -0.51
C PRO A 249 7.37 12.36 0.41
N PRO A 250 7.72 12.37 1.71
CA PRO A 250 7.00 11.62 2.71
C PRO A 250 5.54 12.12 2.82
N ASP A 251 4.64 11.23 3.23
CA ASP A 251 3.27 11.62 3.53
C ASP A 251 3.22 12.49 4.80
N GLY A 252 2.27 13.42 4.85
CA GLY A 252 2.14 14.36 5.96
C GLY A 252 3.18 15.47 5.99
N GLY A 253 4.15 15.48 5.08
CA GLY A 253 5.00 16.65 4.83
C GLY A 253 4.18 17.81 4.27
N PRO A 254 4.71 19.05 4.33
CA PRO A 254 3.99 20.27 3.91
C PRO A 254 3.55 20.22 2.45
N ASP A 255 4.22 19.44 1.63
CA ASP A 255 3.98 19.36 0.17
C ASP A 255 3.18 18.14 -0.27
N SER A 256 2.77 17.25 0.66
CA SER A 256 2.11 15.98 0.30
C SER A 256 0.81 16.17 -0.49
N TYR A 257 0.01 17.20 -0.18
CA TYR A 257 -1.21 17.52 -0.90
C TYR A 257 -0.93 18.19 -2.25
N ALA A 258 0.05 19.10 -2.32
CA ALA A 258 0.51 19.68 -3.57
C ALA A 258 1.06 18.61 -4.52
N HIS A 259 1.83 17.66 -3.99
CA HIS A 259 2.30 16.49 -4.72
C HIS A 259 1.15 15.66 -5.32
N ARG A 260 0.11 15.37 -4.53
CA ARG A 260 -1.06 14.59 -5.01
C ARG A 260 -1.75 15.28 -6.17
N VAL A 261 -1.93 16.61 -6.10
CA VAL A 261 -2.49 17.41 -7.20
C VAL A 261 -1.56 17.38 -8.42
N ALA A 262 -0.27 17.58 -8.24
CA ALA A 262 0.72 17.56 -9.31
C ALA A 262 0.74 16.21 -10.07
N ILE A 263 0.76 15.08 -9.33
CA ILE A 263 0.74 13.74 -9.96
C ILE A 263 -0.57 13.48 -10.68
N ARG A 264 -1.70 13.98 -10.16
CA ARG A 264 -2.99 13.86 -10.84
C ARG A 264 -2.99 14.57 -12.20
N VAL A 265 -2.43 15.76 -12.27
CA VAL A 265 -2.25 16.51 -13.54
C VAL A 265 -1.30 15.78 -14.48
N LEU A 266 -0.19 15.25 -13.95
CA LEU A 266 0.81 14.57 -14.77
C LEU A 266 0.24 13.31 -15.45
N GLY A 267 -0.39 12.41 -14.67
CA GLY A 267 -0.77 11.11 -15.21
C GLY A 267 -1.91 10.39 -14.47
N GLY A 268 -2.60 11.07 -13.52
CA GLY A 268 -3.59 10.43 -12.66
C GLY A 268 -5.04 10.42 -13.20
N ALA A 269 -5.28 10.90 -14.42
CA ALA A 269 -6.61 10.96 -15.03
C ALA A 269 -6.53 10.83 -16.55
N THR A 270 -7.67 10.60 -17.21
CA THR A 270 -7.76 10.58 -18.69
C THR A 270 -7.52 11.95 -19.32
N SER A 271 -7.72 13.04 -18.58
CA SER A 271 -7.38 14.41 -18.99
C SER A 271 -5.93 14.81 -18.63
N SER A 272 -5.13 13.91 -18.09
CA SER A 272 -3.76 14.20 -17.67
C SER A 272 -2.82 14.41 -18.84
N ARG A 273 -1.69 15.09 -18.60
CA ARG A 273 -0.71 15.43 -19.64
C ARG A 273 -0.15 14.19 -20.35
N LEU A 274 0.26 13.16 -19.60
CA LEU A 274 0.78 11.94 -20.19
C LEU A 274 -0.26 11.24 -21.04
N PHE A 275 -1.50 11.14 -20.57
CA PHE A 275 -2.56 10.50 -21.35
C PHE A 275 -2.84 11.26 -22.65
N THR A 276 -3.00 12.58 -22.57
CA THR A 276 -3.29 13.44 -23.73
C THR A 276 -2.13 13.47 -24.72
N GLU A 277 -0.88 13.66 -24.25
CA GLU A 277 0.26 13.87 -25.15
C GLU A 277 0.81 12.58 -25.74
N VAL A 278 0.87 11.50 -24.96
CA VAL A 278 1.49 10.24 -25.40
C VAL A 278 0.48 9.34 -26.11
N ARG A 279 -0.74 9.24 -25.54
CA ARG A 279 -1.76 8.31 -26.04
C ARG A 279 -2.70 8.96 -27.04
N GLU A 280 -3.38 10.06 -26.70
CA GLU A 280 -4.41 10.63 -27.58
C GLU A 280 -3.83 11.32 -28.81
N LYS A 281 -2.89 12.27 -28.62
CA LYS A 281 -2.35 13.05 -29.71
C LYS A 281 -1.38 12.29 -30.59
N ARG A 282 -0.58 11.36 -30.04
CA ARG A 282 0.49 10.67 -30.78
C ARG A 282 0.24 9.18 -31.00
N GLY A 283 -0.73 8.59 -30.31
CA GLY A 283 -1.06 7.16 -30.47
C GLY A 283 0.11 6.22 -30.17
N LEU A 284 1.04 6.62 -29.27
CA LEU A 284 2.28 5.89 -29.03
C LEU A 284 2.12 4.67 -28.14
N CYS A 285 1.10 4.65 -27.29
CA CYS A 285 0.90 3.59 -26.31
C CYS A 285 -0.58 3.28 -26.11
N TYR A 286 -0.87 2.08 -25.62
CA TYR A 286 -2.21 1.67 -25.23
C TYR A 286 -2.60 2.21 -23.85
N SER A 287 -1.66 2.18 -22.94
CA SER A 287 -1.84 2.68 -21.56
C SER A 287 -0.65 3.54 -21.16
N VAL A 288 -0.92 4.63 -20.46
CA VAL A 288 0.09 5.50 -19.86
C VAL A 288 -0.52 6.20 -18.66
N GLY A 289 0.27 6.42 -17.61
CA GLY A 289 -0.17 7.14 -16.44
C GLY A 289 0.96 7.36 -15.43
N ALA A 290 0.65 8.13 -14.40
CA ALA A 290 1.52 8.35 -13.26
C ALA A 290 0.72 8.16 -11.96
N SER A 291 1.35 7.54 -10.99
CA SER A 291 0.80 7.37 -9.64
C SER A 291 1.92 7.59 -8.61
N SER A 292 1.55 7.82 -7.37
CA SER A 292 2.52 7.90 -6.27
C SER A 292 2.06 7.10 -5.06
N ALA A 293 3.04 6.47 -4.42
CA ALA A 293 2.88 5.84 -3.11
C ALA A 293 3.72 6.64 -2.10
N LEU A 294 3.04 7.34 -1.19
CA LEU A 294 3.68 8.12 -0.14
C LEU A 294 3.77 7.28 1.14
N GLY A 295 4.96 7.09 1.64
CA GLY A 295 5.22 6.43 2.92
C GLY A 295 5.52 7.43 4.04
N ARG A 296 5.79 6.94 5.24
CA ARG A 296 6.11 7.76 6.41
C ARG A 296 7.37 8.61 6.20
N ASP A 297 8.42 8.02 5.65
CA ASP A 297 9.73 8.64 5.55
C ASP A 297 10.11 9.03 4.11
N ARG A 298 9.49 8.41 3.12
CA ARG A 298 9.73 8.62 1.68
C ARG A 298 8.57 8.16 0.82
N GLY A 299 8.52 8.59 -0.41
CA GLY A 299 7.57 8.15 -1.40
C GLY A 299 8.23 7.75 -2.72
N LEU A 300 7.46 7.15 -3.60
CA LEU A 300 7.84 6.78 -4.96
C LEU A 300 6.75 7.22 -5.93
N VAL A 301 7.13 7.98 -6.96
CA VAL A 301 6.30 8.17 -8.15
C VAL A 301 6.65 7.06 -9.14
N GLN A 302 5.63 6.44 -9.68
CA GLN A 302 5.74 5.51 -10.79
C GLN A 302 5.05 6.10 -12.01
N VAL A 303 5.80 6.29 -13.09
CA VAL A 303 5.24 6.54 -14.43
C VAL A 303 5.31 5.22 -15.20
N TYR A 304 4.20 4.83 -15.81
CA TYR A 304 4.10 3.59 -16.57
C TYR A 304 3.56 3.86 -17.97
N ALA A 305 4.07 3.11 -18.97
CA ALA A 305 3.48 3.02 -20.30
C ALA A 305 3.63 1.61 -20.89
N GLY A 306 2.56 1.13 -21.55
CA GLY A 306 2.55 -0.08 -22.37
C GLY A 306 2.45 0.28 -23.86
N SER A 307 3.44 -0.11 -24.67
CA SER A 307 3.58 0.26 -26.08
C SER A 307 3.97 -0.96 -26.92
N THR A 308 3.88 -0.88 -28.24
CA THR A 308 4.55 -1.87 -29.10
C THR A 308 6.07 -1.69 -29.00
N HIS A 309 6.83 -2.76 -29.24
CA HIS A 309 8.30 -2.70 -29.19
C HIS A 309 8.87 -1.64 -30.14
N GLU A 310 8.31 -1.51 -31.34
CA GLU A 310 8.70 -0.51 -32.35
C GLU A 310 8.50 0.94 -31.86
N ARG A 311 7.40 1.21 -31.12
CA ARG A 311 7.07 2.55 -30.66
C ARG A 311 7.66 2.89 -29.29
N ALA A 312 8.18 1.91 -28.57
CA ALA A 312 8.66 2.09 -27.20
C ALA A 312 9.76 3.18 -27.06
N PRO A 313 10.76 3.31 -27.96
CA PRO A 313 11.74 4.39 -27.89
C PRO A 313 11.08 5.77 -27.96
N ARG A 314 10.16 5.94 -28.91
CA ARG A 314 9.44 7.20 -29.08
C ARG A 314 8.47 7.50 -27.94
N THR A 315 7.86 6.44 -27.37
CA THR A 315 7.01 6.55 -26.18
C THR A 315 7.82 7.06 -24.98
N LEU A 316 8.99 6.46 -24.75
CA LEU A 316 9.91 6.88 -23.68
C LEU A 316 10.36 8.33 -23.87
N GLU A 317 10.81 8.69 -25.08
CA GLU A 317 11.21 10.06 -25.39
C GLU A 317 10.10 11.06 -25.10
N CYS A 318 8.87 10.77 -25.53
CA CYS A 318 7.72 11.62 -25.29
C CYS A 318 7.41 11.78 -23.80
N ILE A 319 7.46 10.68 -23.03
CA ILE A 319 7.29 10.74 -21.57
C ILE A 319 8.36 11.65 -20.94
N LEU A 320 9.62 11.47 -21.29
CA LEU A 320 10.72 12.28 -20.75
C LEU A 320 10.56 13.77 -21.08
N GLN A 321 10.13 14.09 -22.31
CA GLN A 321 9.83 15.46 -22.70
C GLN A 321 8.69 16.07 -21.88
N GLU A 322 7.64 15.28 -21.60
CA GLU A 322 6.53 15.77 -20.74
C GLU A 322 6.96 15.94 -19.29
N LEU A 323 7.83 15.09 -18.75
CA LEU A 323 8.43 15.28 -17.41
C LEU A 323 9.25 16.59 -17.36
N GLU A 324 10.04 16.90 -18.38
CA GLU A 324 10.79 18.16 -18.49
C GLU A 324 9.85 19.37 -18.58
N ARG A 325 8.80 19.27 -19.41
CA ARG A 325 7.81 20.35 -19.53
C ARG A 325 7.05 20.58 -18.22
N PHE A 326 6.82 19.51 -17.45
CA PHE A 326 6.10 19.58 -16.19
C PHE A 326 6.80 20.47 -15.16
N GLU A 327 8.13 20.61 -15.21
CA GLU A 327 8.92 21.52 -14.36
C GLU A 327 8.50 22.99 -14.49
N ARG A 328 7.87 23.39 -15.61
CA ARG A 328 7.38 24.74 -15.82
C ARG A 328 6.09 25.06 -15.08
N GLY A 329 5.57 24.06 -14.35
CA GLY A 329 4.32 24.17 -13.60
C GLY A 329 3.09 23.73 -14.39
N ILE A 330 1.94 23.90 -13.76
CA ILE A 330 0.61 23.55 -14.28
C ILE A 330 -0.22 24.82 -14.50
N THR A 331 -1.23 24.73 -15.35
CA THR A 331 -2.14 25.84 -15.65
C THR A 331 -3.27 25.94 -14.60
N GLU A 332 -4.01 27.04 -14.61
CA GLU A 332 -5.20 27.26 -13.76
C GLU A 332 -6.28 26.19 -14.00
N ASP A 333 -6.52 25.85 -15.28
CA ASP A 333 -7.52 24.83 -15.63
C ASP A 333 -7.12 23.45 -15.16
N GLU A 334 -5.85 23.04 -15.35
CA GLU A 334 -5.32 21.77 -14.85
C GLU A 334 -5.38 21.67 -13.31
N PHE A 335 -5.06 22.77 -12.62
CA PHE A 335 -5.13 22.85 -11.17
C PHE A 335 -6.58 22.69 -10.68
N ARG A 336 -7.52 23.43 -11.26
CA ARG A 336 -8.94 23.35 -10.90
C ARG A 336 -9.50 21.94 -11.10
N ASP A 337 -9.25 21.35 -12.27
CA ASP A 337 -9.78 20.02 -12.61
C ASP A 337 -9.16 18.93 -11.72
N ALA A 338 -7.87 19.04 -11.39
CA ALA A 338 -7.21 18.12 -10.48
C ALA A 338 -7.77 18.23 -9.05
N LEU A 339 -8.05 19.44 -8.55
CA LEU A 339 -8.68 19.64 -7.24
C LEU A 339 -10.08 19.05 -7.17
N VAL A 340 -10.90 19.29 -8.19
CA VAL A 340 -12.24 18.71 -8.28
C VAL A 340 -12.18 17.20 -8.22
N GLY A 341 -11.29 16.59 -9.02
CA GLY A 341 -11.14 15.16 -9.03
C GLY A 341 -10.55 14.58 -7.74
N ALA A 342 -9.64 15.27 -7.06
CA ALA A 342 -9.09 14.84 -5.77
C ALA A 342 -10.16 14.87 -4.67
N LYS A 343 -10.95 15.95 -4.60
CA LYS A 343 -12.07 16.08 -3.65
C LYS A 343 -13.16 15.02 -3.91
N ALA A 344 -13.53 14.79 -5.17
CA ALA A 344 -14.49 13.75 -5.52
C ALA A 344 -14.01 12.36 -5.07
N GLY A 345 -12.75 12.03 -5.31
CA GLY A 345 -12.15 10.78 -4.84
C GLY A 345 -12.17 10.64 -3.31
N LEU A 346 -11.91 11.73 -2.58
CA LEU A 346 -11.99 11.76 -1.12
C LEU A 346 -13.42 11.47 -0.63
N VAL A 347 -14.43 12.12 -1.21
CA VAL A 347 -15.84 11.91 -0.85
C VAL A 347 -16.25 10.46 -1.12
N MET A 348 -15.96 9.94 -2.32
CA MET A 348 -16.31 8.57 -2.69
C MET A 348 -15.65 7.52 -1.76
N SER A 349 -14.39 7.73 -1.38
CA SER A 349 -13.73 6.85 -0.41
C SER A 349 -14.34 6.94 0.98
N GLY A 350 -14.96 8.09 1.30
CA GLY A 350 -15.64 8.34 2.57
C GLY A 350 -16.94 7.57 2.77
N GLU A 351 -17.56 7.06 1.70
CA GLU A 351 -18.79 6.27 1.77
C GLU A 351 -18.55 4.80 2.14
N SER A 352 -17.31 4.35 2.09
CA SER A 352 -16.94 2.96 2.39
C SER A 352 -16.32 2.82 3.78
N SER A 353 -16.95 2.06 4.67
CA SER A 353 -16.40 1.75 6.00
C SER A 353 -15.03 1.06 5.90
N SER A 354 -14.83 0.14 4.93
CA SER A 354 -13.53 -0.51 4.71
C SER A 354 -12.45 0.48 4.29
N ALA A 355 -12.76 1.38 3.34
CA ALA A 355 -11.81 2.39 2.89
C ALA A 355 -11.46 3.37 4.02
N ARG A 356 -12.44 3.77 4.85
CA ARG A 356 -12.20 4.65 6.01
C ARG A 356 -11.37 3.97 7.08
N ALA A 357 -11.69 2.73 7.47
CA ALA A 357 -10.90 1.97 8.45
C ALA A 357 -9.43 1.85 8.02
N ALA A 358 -9.17 1.51 6.76
CA ALA A 358 -7.82 1.44 6.21
C ALA A 358 -7.13 2.81 6.16
N ALA A 359 -7.87 3.87 5.78
CA ALA A 359 -7.33 5.22 5.69
C ALA A 359 -6.90 5.76 7.07
N ILE A 360 -7.75 5.68 8.09
CA ILE A 360 -7.43 6.19 9.44
C ILE A 360 -6.29 5.39 10.09
N ALA A 361 -6.23 4.06 9.89
CA ALA A 361 -5.10 3.25 10.36
C ALA A 361 -3.79 3.69 9.67
N SER A 362 -3.83 3.85 8.35
CA SER A 362 -2.67 4.26 7.56
C SER A 362 -2.21 5.69 7.90
N GLN A 363 -3.15 6.61 8.14
CA GLN A 363 -2.85 7.98 8.59
C GLN A 363 -2.22 7.98 9.98
N LEU A 364 -2.79 7.23 10.94
CA LEU A 364 -2.24 7.14 12.29
C LEU A 364 -0.79 6.64 12.26
N TRP A 365 -0.48 5.65 11.40
CA TRP A 365 0.90 5.18 11.20
C TRP A 365 1.81 6.22 10.57
N ARG A 366 1.37 6.89 9.48
CA ARG A 366 2.25 7.78 8.69
C ARG A 366 2.40 9.16 9.32
N LEU A 367 1.32 9.67 9.94
CA LEU A 367 1.21 11.04 10.43
C LEU A 367 1.27 11.14 11.95
N GLY A 368 1.20 10.02 12.68
CA GLY A 368 1.00 10.00 14.14
C GLY A 368 -0.39 10.49 14.59
N ARG A 369 -1.30 10.74 13.64
CA ARG A 369 -2.69 11.13 13.89
C ARG A 369 -3.61 10.65 12.78
N ALA A 370 -4.87 10.43 13.10
CA ALA A 370 -5.92 10.21 12.12
C ALA A 370 -6.58 11.55 11.74
N MET A 371 -7.09 11.64 10.53
CA MET A 371 -7.80 12.82 10.00
C MET A 371 -9.18 12.41 9.51
N ASP A 372 -10.18 13.19 9.83
CA ASP A 372 -11.50 13.03 9.24
C ASP A 372 -11.53 13.55 7.77
N LEU A 373 -12.66 13.32 7.09
CA LEU A 373 -12.81 13.75 5.70
C LEU A 373 -12.81 15.26 5.55
N ALA A 374 -13.35 16.01 6.53
CA ALA A 374 -13.41 17.46 6.48
C ALA A 374 -12.01 18.06 6.64
N GLU A 375 -11.20 17.54 7.56
CA GLU A 375 -9.79 17.94 7.68
C GLU A 375 -9.02 17.64 6.40
N SER A 376 -9.18 16.43 5.83
CA SER A 376 -8.53 16.06 4.58
C SER A 376 -8.97 16.93 3.39
N ALA A 377 -10.25 17.32 3.33
CA ALA A 377 -10.76 18.23 2.32
C ALA A 377 -10.20 19.65 2.49
N ALA A 378 -10.10 20.13 3.73
CA ALA A 378 -9.55 21.44 4.04
C ALA A 378 -8.09 21.59 3.59
N GLU A 379 -7.29 20.52 3.66
CA GLU A 379 -5.91 20.54 3.16
C GLU A 379 -5.87 20.79 1.63
N PHE A 380 -6.78 20.19 0.86
CA PHE A 380 -6.90 20.51 -0.57
C PHE A 380 -7.39 21.94 -0.82
N GLU A 381 -8.26 22.48 0.03
CA GLU A 381 -8.79 23.85 -0.09
C GLU A 381 -7.75 24.93 0.19
N ARG A 382 -6.75 24.63 0.99
CA ARG A 382 -5.63 25.57 1.25
C ARG A 382 -4.64 25.68 0.10
N LEU A 383 -4.68 24.76 -0.86
CA LEU A 383 -3.75 24.77 -1.99
C LEU A 383 -4.06 25.96 -2.91
N THR A 384 -2.99 26.56 -3.42
CA THR A 384 -3.06 27.57 -4.47
C THR A 384 -2.24 27.10 -5.68
N LEU A 385 -2.59 27.57 -6.87
CA LEU A 385 -1.82 27.30 -8.08
C LEU A 385 -0.34 27.69 -7.90
N ALA A 386 -0.11 28.87 -7.32
CA ALA A 386 1.26 29.35 -7.06
C ALA A 386 2.04 28.42 -6.14
N GLY A 387 1.40 27.90 -5.07
CA GLY A 387 2.00 26.96 -4.15
C GLY A 387 2.34 25.61 -4.80
N VAL A 388 1.43 25.06 -5.60
CA VAL A 388 1.67 23.81 -6.34
C VAL A 388 2.78 24.01 -7.38
N ASN A 389 2.81 25.12 -8.10
CA ASN A 389 3.86 25.40 -9.07
C ASN A 389 5.22 25.63 -8.41
N ALA A 390 5.25 26.29 -7.25
CA ALA A 390 6.49 26.42 -6.47
C ALA A 390 7.03 25.06 -6.01
N TYR A 391 6.14 24.16 -5.56
CA TYR A 391 6.50 22.77 -5.22
C TYR A 391 7.06 22.03 -6.44
N ILE A 392 6.38 22.08 -7.59
CA ILE A 392 6.82 21.40 -8.83
C ILE A 392 8.23 21.88 -9.22
N ALA A 393 8.45 23.19 -9.25
CA ALA A 393 9.75 23.77 -9.65
C ALA A 393 10.88 23.39 -8.69
N ARG A 394 10.61 23.35 -7.39
CA ARG A 394 11.62 23.08 -6.36
C ARG A 394 11.96 21.59 -6.26
N ASP A 395 10.95 20.71 -6.18
CA ASP A 395 11.13 19.33 -5.75
C ASP A 395 10.95 18.32 -6.86
N MET A 396 10.15 18.61 -7.90
CA MET A 396 9.95 17.67 -9.00
C MET A 396 10.98 17.87 -10.10
N GLY A 397 11.34 19.11 -10.42
CA GLY A 397 12.27 19.42 -11.49
C GLY A 397 13.68 18.87 -11.29
N ALA A 398 14.31 19.21 -10.19
CA ALA A 398 15.69 18.81 -9.90
C ALA A 398 15.82 17.31 -9.55
N ALA A 399 14.90 16.79 -8.73
CA ALA A 399 14.89 15.39 -8.32
C ALA A 399 14.68 14.44 -9.51
N TRP A 400 13.88 14.85 -10.48
CA TRP A 400 13.56 14.01 -11.65
C TRP A 400 14.66 13.99 -12.71
N ARG A 401 15.58 14.96 -12.72
CA ARG A 401 16.76 14.95 -13.59
C ARG A 401 17.90 14.07 -13.07
N GLY A 402 18.04 13.95 -11.75
CA GLY A 402 19.26 13.42 -11.14
C GLY A 402 19.30 11.91 -10.94
N ALA A 403 18.22 11.28 -10.47
CA ALA A 403 18.28 9.91 -9.95
C ALA A 403 17.02 9.10 -10.26
N ARG A 404 16.61 9.07 -11.54
CA ARG A 404 15.50 8.21 -11.97
C ARG A 404 15.94 6.75 -12.05
N THR A 405 15.00 5.87 -11.76
CA THR A 405 15.10 4.45 -12.06
C THR A 405 14.22 4.15 -13.25
N GLN A 406 14.71 3.41 -14.20
CA GLN A 406 13.92 2.96 -15.35
C GLN A 406 13.98 1.44 -15.46
N VAL A 407 12.82 0.81 -15.58
CA VAL A 407 12.71 -0.61 -15.88
C VAL A 407 11.99 -0.76 -17.21
N THR A 408 12.57 -1.55 -18.09
CA THR A 408 11.97 -1.95 -19.35
C THR A 408 11.74 -3.45 -19.34
N VAL A 409 10.49 -3.90 -19.53
CA VAL A 409 10.17 -5.32 -19.74
C VAL A 409 9.87 -5.48 -21.23
N ALA A 410 10.71 -6.23 -21.93
CA ALA A 410 10.66 -6.35 -23.38
C ALA A 410 11.42 -7.59 -23.87
N PRO A 411 11.18 -8.09 -25.11
CA PRO A 411 11.95 -9.19 -25.66
C PRO A 411 13.42 -8.84 -25.93
N SER A 412 13.75 -7.56 -26.12
CA SER A 412 15.11 -7.07 -26.31
C SER A 412 15.23 -5.60 -25.88
N GLU A 413 16.46 -5.08 -25.87
CA GLU A 413 16.68 -3.64 -25.64
C GLU A 413 15.92 -2.77 -26.67
N ILE A 414 15.37 -1.66 -26.19
CA ILE A 414 14.79 -0.63 -27.04
C ILE A 414 15.92 0.30 -27.52
N LYS A 415 16.02 0.48 -28.84
CA LYS A 415 17.07 1.30 -29.48
C LYS A 415 16.59 2.72 -29.74
#